data_aefad923be48fb3de23868eaa630c0d9
#
_entry.id   aefad923be48fb3de23868eaa630c0d9
#
_cell.length_a   1.000
_cell.length_b   1.000
_cell.length_c   1.000
_cell.angle_alpha   90.00
_cell.angle_beta   90.00
_cell.angle_gamma   90.00
#
_symmetry.space_group_name_H-M   'P 1'
#
loop_
_entity.id
_entity.type
_entity.pdbx_description
1 polymer ?
#
loop_
_entity_poly.entity_id
_entity_poly.type
_entity_poly.pdbx_seq_one_letter_code
_entity_poly.pdbx_strand_id
1 'polypeptide(L)'
;MYTMNSKTSKHWVDTHFHVFHAGVAVKGARYVPQYSAALQDWMALAQGVGVTRGVWVQPSFLGVDNSLMVSALKTHSDVLRGVAVVAATADVQALEALHAVGVRGLRLNLAGISHDIPEWTQAEPVWHTMHQLGWPLEVHTDQGALPMVLAQLPTDIPLVVDHMGKPNEARAMDASMAALISRAKHVPTYVKLSGAYRLGGVDAASLARMWLHELGPSALLWGSDWPCTNHEQLASYPDLFTSLETWVGHEHIDQVLSHNPQRLYWSDAASL
;
A
#
# COMPACT_ATOMS: atom_id res chain seq x y z
N MET A 1 -18.89 19.71 37.20
CA MET A 1 -17.53 19.60 36.62
C MET A 1 -17.62 18.54 35.56
N TYR A 2 -17.92 18.91 34.31
CA TYR A 2 -18.05 17.98 33.19
C TYR A 2 -16.65 17.69 32.68
N THR A 3 -16.23 16.43 32.83
CA THR A 3 -15.02 15.91 32.20
C THR A 3 -15.19 15.98 30.67
N MET A 4 -14.42 16.85 30.01
CA MET A 4 -14.28 16.81 28.56
C MET A 4 -13.69 15.46 28.17
N ASN A 5 -14.53 14.57 27.60
CA ASN A 5 -14.05 13.44 26.83
C ASN A 5 -13.21 13.98 25.68
N SER A 6 -11.92 13.73 25.71
CA SER A 6 -11.05 13.98 24.54
C SER A 6 -11.56 13.07 23.42
N LYS A 7 -12.36 13.64 22.51
CA LYS A 7 -12.61 13.00 21.21
C LYS A 7 -11.25 12.93 20.54
N THR A 8 -10.62 11.77 20.58
CA THR A 8 -9.49 11.48 19.68
C THR A 8 -9.99 11.79 18.27
N SER A 9 -9.40 12.78 17.63
CA SER A 9 -9.76 13.15 16.27
C SER A 9 -9.53 11.92 15.39
N LYS A 10 -10.60 11.39 14.79
CA LYS A 10 -10.50 10.29 13.84
C LYS A 10 -9.65 10.74 12.67
N HIS A 11 -8.58 10.05 12.38
CA HIS A 11 -7.78 10.26 11.19
C HIS A 11 -8.04 9.12 10.21
N TRP A 12 -8.82 9.39 9.19
CA TRP A 12 -8.95 8.47 8.06
C TRP A 12 -7.73 8.60 7.16
N VAL A 13 -7.26 7.47 6.67
CA VAL A 13 -6.00 7.35 5.94
C VAL A 13 -6.25 6.74 4.57
N ASP A 14 -5.77 7.39 3.53
CA ASP A 14 -5.55 6.79 2.22
C ASP A 14 -4.19 6.09 2.21
N THR A 15 -4.16 4.76 2.17
CA THR A 15 -2.91 4.00 2.28
C THR A 15 -2.21 3.76 0.95
N HIS A 16 -2.71 4.34 -0.16
CA HIS A 16 -2.09 4.16 -1.47
C HIS A 16 -2.42 5.30 -2.43
N PHE A 17 -1.50 6.22 -2.58
CA PHE A 17 -1.55 7.25 -3.63
C PHE A 17 -0.13 7.53 -4.16
N HIS A 18 -0.06 8.18 -5.32
CA HIS A 18 1.19 8.50 -5.99
C HIS A 18 1.29 9.99 -6.30
N VAL A 19 2.49 10.55 -6.24
CA VAL A 19 2.79 11.91 -6.70
C VAL A 19 3.99 11.85 -7.65
N PHE A 20 3.94 12.62 -8.71
CA PHE A 20 5.00 12.67 -9.72
C PHE A 20 4.87 13.90 -10.62
N HIS A 21 5.93 14.19 -11.36
CA HIS A 21 5.96 15.26 -12.37
C HIS A 21 5.87 14.68 -13.78
N ALA A 22 5.24 15.43 -14.68
CA ALA A 22 5.19 15.09 -16.11
C ALA A 22 6.58 14.88 -16.68
N GLY A 23 6.76 13.86 -17.50
CA GLY A 23 8.01 13.56 -18.21
C GLY A 23 9.12 12.98 -17.33
N VAL A 24 8.93 12.84 -16.01
CA VAL A 24 9.96 12.31 -15.11
C VAL A 24 9.78 10.81 -14.94
N ALA A 25 10.77 10.05 -15.42
CA ALA A 25 10.84 8.61 -15.27
C ALA A 25 12.29 8.13 -15.40
N VAL A 26 12.62 7.01 -14.76
CA VAL A 26 13.95 6.39 -14.95
C VAL A 26 14.11 5.82 -16.36
N LYS A 27 15.35 5.70 -16.83
CA LYS A 27 15.63 5.10 -18.13
C LYS A 27 15.07 3.66 -18.21
N GLY A 28 14.30 3.39 -19.26
CA GLY A 28 13.67 2.08 -19.47
C GLY A 28 12.38 1.86 -18.65
N ALA A 29 11.85 2.89 -18.02
CA ALA A 29 10.54 2.80 -17.37
C ALA A 29 9.45 2.36 -18.36
N ARG A 30 8.55 1.50 -17.89
CA ARG A 30 7.41 0.98 -18.69
C ARG A 30 6.37 2.07 -19.01
N TYR A 31 6.37 3.13 -18.23
CA TYR A 31 5.45 4.25 -18.35
C TYR A 31 6.20 5.56 -18.10
N VAL A 32 5.89 6.57 -18.90
CA VAL A 32 6.35 7.93 -18.70
C VAL A 32 5.13 8.84 -18.63
N PRO A 33 4.83 9.41 -17.45
CA PRO A 33 3.62 10.20 -17.27
C PRO A 33 3.66 11.47 -18.16
N GLN A 34 2.57 11.76 -18.85
CA GLN A 34 2.43 12.97 -19.67
C GLN A 34 1.80 14.14 -18.91
N TYR A 35 1.48 13.94 -17.62
CA TYR A 35 0.90 14.93 -16.73
C TYR A 35 1.59 14.84 -15.35
N SER A 36 1.40 15.86 -14.54
CA SER A 36 1.84 15.85 -13.14
C SER A 36 0.67 15.49 -12.23
N ALA A 37 0.94 14.70 -11.21
CA ALA A 37 0.04 14.43 -10.09
C ALA A 37 0.64 15.10 -8.85
N ALA A 38 0.13 16.29 -8.48
CA ALA A 38 0.71 17.07 -7.40
C ALA A 38 0.14 16.65 -6.03
N LEU A 39 0.95 16.75 -4.97
CA LEU A 39 0.53 16.44 -3.61
C LEU A 39 -0.69 17.25 -3.17
N GLN A 40 -0.74 18.53 -3.55
CA GLN A 40 -1.84 19.44 -3.22
C GLN A 40 -3.17 19.02 -3.85
N ASP A 41 -3.13 18.43 -5.05
CA ASP A 41 -4.34 17.91 -5.73
C ASP A 41 -4.88 16.70 -4.98
N TRP A 42 -4.01 15.77 -4.57
CA TRP A 42 -4.41 14.65 -3.70
C TRP A 42 -4.98 15.15 -2.38
N MET A 43 -4.32 16.10 -1.69
CA MET A 43 -4.78 16.64 -0.41
C MET A 43 -6.19 17.25 -0.53
N ALA A 44 -6.48 17.98 -1.60
CA ALA A 44 -7.79 18.58 -1.83
C ALA A 44 -8.88 17.51 -2.01
N LEU A 45 -8.61 16.46 -2.79
CA LEU A 45 -9.52 15.34 -3.00
C LEU A 45 -9.76 14.54 -1.71
N ALA A 46 -8.70 14.22 -0.99
CA ALA A 46 -8.73 13.49 0.27
C ALA A 46 -9.55 14.24 1.32
N GLN A 47 -9.30 15.54 1.50
CA GLN A 47 -10.05 16.38 2.41
C GLN A 47 -11.55 16.45 2.06
N GLY A 48 -11.88 16.42 0.77
CA GLY A 48 -13.27 16.44 0.29
C GLY A 48 -14.12 15.27 0.77
N VAL A 49 -13.50 14.13 1.14
CA VAL A 49 -14.17 12.95 1.69
C VAL A 49 -13.81 12.66 3.16
N GLY A 50 -13.11 13.58 3.83
CA GLY A 50 -12.75 13.46 5.26
C GLY A 50 -11.48 12.66 5.54
N VAL A 51 -10.71 12.26 4.53
CA VAL A 51 -9.38 11.66 4.66
C VAL A 51 -8.38 12.76 5.03
N THR A 52 -7.60 12.55 6.10
CA THR A 52 -6.71 13.56 6.67
C THR A 52 -5.25 13.12 6.70
N ARG A 53 -4.97 11.86 6.42
CA ARG A 53 -3.62 11.28 6.36
C ARG A 53 -3.46 10.44 5.10
N GLY A 54 -2.21 10.26 4.69
CA GLY A 54 -1.93 9.42 3.53
C GLY A 54 -0.59 8.71 3.57
N VAL A 55 -0.54 7.57 2.87
CA VAL A 55 0.69 6.84 2.61
C VAL A 55 1.03 6.99 1.13
N TRP A 56 2.06 7.77 0.87
CA TRP A 56 2.61 7.95 -0.47
C TRP A 56 3.40 6.72 -0.87
N VAL A 57 2.93 6.01 -1.87
CA VAL A 57 3.60 4.84 -2.42
C VAL A 57 4.44 5.26 -3.62
N GLN A 58 5.71 4.85 -3.65
CA GLN A 58 6.60 5.17 -4.76
C GLN A 58 6.11 4.52 -6.06
N PRO A 59 5.88 5.30 -7.15
CA PRO A 59 5.49 4.73 -8.42
C PRO A 59 6.68 4.06 -9.11
N SER A 60 6.44 2.97 -9.85
CA SER A 60 7.49 2.15 -10.45
C SER A 60 8.39 2.90 -11.45
N PHE A 61 7.85 3.87 -12.15
CA PHE A 61 8.58 4.63 -13.15
C PHE A 61 9.59 5.65 -12.56
N LEU A 62 9.52 5.92 -11.26
CA LEU A 62 10.56 6.70 -10.56
C LEU A 62 11.68 5.81 -10.00
N GLY A 63 11.53 4.47 -10.10
CA GLY A 63 12.52 3.52 -9.63
C GLY A 63 12.89 3.76 -8.16
N VAL A 64 14.19 3.73 -7.87
CA VAL A 64 14.74 3.91 -6.52
C VAL A 64 14.99 5.38 -6.14
N ASP A 65 14.60 6.33 -6.97
CA ASP A 65 14.70 7.76 -6.63
C ASP A 65 13.50 8.22 -5.81
N ASN A 66 13.64 8.13 -4.49
CA ASN A 66 12.61 8.55 -3.54
C ASN A 66 12.73 10.05 -3.15
N SER A 67 13.54 10.85 -3.81
CA SER A 67 13.86 12.23 -3.39
C SER A 67 12.63 13.13 -3.28
N LEU A 68 11.67 13.01 -4.21
CA LEU A 68 10.42 13.76 -4.19
C LEU A 68 9.58 13.41 -2.96
N MET A 69 9.42 12.13 -2.66
CA MET A 69 8.73 11.64 -1.46
C MET A 69 9.42 12.12 -0.19
N VAL A 70 10.74 11.96 -0.08
CA VAL A 70 11.54 12.38 1.09
C VAL A 70 11.37 13.87 1.36
N SER A 71 11.37 14.71 0.32
CA SER A 71 11.15 16.15 0.47
C SER A 71 9.77 16.47 1.06
N ALA A 72 8.72 15.79 0.59
CA ALA A 72 7.36 15.99 1.08
C ALA A 72 7.18 15.48 2.52
N LEU A 73 7.75 14.31 2.85
CA LEU A 73 7.67 13.73 4.20
C LEU A 73 8.32 14.64 5.26
N LYS A 74 9.42 15.33 4.93
CA LYS A 74 10.05 16.30 5.83
C LYS A 74 9.16 17.49 6.18
N THR A 75 8.27 17.88 5.29
CA THR A 75 7.40 19.06 5.47
C THR A 75 6.00 18.70 5.96
N HIS A 76 5.58 17.43 5.84
CA HIS A 76 4.23 16.97 6.17
C HIS A 76 4.27 15.71 7.06
N SER A 77 5.23 15.60 7.97
CA SER A 77 5.49 14.43 8.80
C SER A 77 4.35 14.02 9.73
N ASP A 78 3.45 14.93 10.06
CA ASP A 78 2.25 14.71 10.87
C ASP A 78 1.13 13.98 10.13
N VAL A 79 1.03 14.18 8.80
CA VAL A 79 -0.06 13.66 7.97
C VAL A 79 0.38 12.65 6.90
N LEU A 80 1.67 12.59 6.57
CA LEU A 80 2.19 11.68 5.54
C LEU A 80 3.12 10.61 6.09
N ARG A 81 3.05 9.43 5.47
CA ARG A 81 4.04 8.36 5.51
C ARG A 81 4.40 7.94 4.10
N GLY A 82 5.54 7.24 3.95
CA GLY A 82 6.01 6.77 2.66
C GLY A 82 6.19 5.25 2.61
N VAL A 83 5.98 4.67 1.44
CA VAL A 83 6.43 3.32 1.09
C VAL A 83 7.39 3.46 -0.09
N ALA A 84 8.67 3.18 0.17
CA ALA A 84 9.75 3.44 -0.76
C ALA A 84 10.02 2.24 -1.70
N VAL A 85 10.70 2.49 -2.81
CA VAL A 85 11.34 1.46 -3.63
C VAL A 85 12.85 1.63 -3.48
N VAL A 86 13.56 0.53 -3.21
CA VAL A 86 15.01 0.51 -3.10
C VAL A 86 15.59 -0.65 -3.91
N ALA A 87 16.91 -0.64 -4.15
CA ALA A 87 17.60 -1.81 -4.69
C ALA A 87 17.73 -2.91 -3.63
N ALA A 88 17.78 -4.17 -4.04
CA ALA A 88 18.04 -5.30 -3.15
C ALA A 88 19.40 -5.20 -2.42
N THR A 89 20.30 -4.37 -2.94
CA THR A 89 21.63 -4.07 -2.38
C THR A 89 21.69 -2.76 -1.60
N ALA A 90 20.53 -2.18 -1.24
CA ALA A 90 20.50 -0.95 -0.44
C ALA A 90 21.19 -1.15 0.91
N ASP A 91 21.97 -0.16 1.34
CA ASP A 91 22.65 -0.24 2.60
C ASP A 91 21.73 0.12 3.79
N VAL A 92 22.10 -0.35 4.98
CA VAL A 92 21.35 -0.15 6.22
C VAL A 92 21.14 1.33 6.52
N GLN A 93 22.17 2.15 6.33
CA GLN A 93 22.12 3.58 6.64
C GLN A 93 21.12 4.32 5.73
N ALA A 94 21.02 3.93 4.45
CA ALA A 94 20.02 4.48 3.55
C ALA A 94 18.59 4.15 4.01
N LEU A 95 18.33 2.92 4.50
CA LEU A 95 17.04 2.53 5.03
C LEU A 95 16.69 3.27 6.33
N GLU A 96 17.65 3.40 7.24
CA GLU A 96 17.49 4.18 8.47
C GLU A 96 17.21 5.66 8.18
N ALA A 97 17.91 6.25 7.21
CA ALA A 97 17.66 7.63 6.78
C ALA A 97 16.25 7.80 6.20
N LEU A 98 15.74 6.83 5.42
CA LEU A 98 14.37 6.82 4.95
C LEU A 98 13.36 6.69 6.10
N HIS A 99 13.65 5.84 7.10
CA HIS A 99 12.80 5.69 8.28
C HIS A 99 12.71 6.99 9.08
N ALA A 100 13.84 7.67 9.30
CA ALA A 100 13.91 8.91 10.05
C ALA A 100 13.03 10.03 9.47
N VAL A 101 12.81 10.05 8.16
CA VAL A 101 11.94 11.03 7.49
C VAL A 101 10.48 10.59 7.36
N GLY A 102 10.11 9.38 7.79
CA GLY A 102 8.71 8.92 7.79
C GLY A 102 8.37 7.85 6.77
N VAL A 103 9.36 7.22 6.11
CA VAL A 103 9.12 5.98 5.36
C VAL A 103 8.82 4.85 6.34
N ARG A 104 7.84 4.01 6.02
CA ARG A 104 7.32 2.94 6.88
C ARG A 104 7.10 1.63 6.14
N GLY A 105 7.77 1.41 5.02
CA GLY A 105 7.71 0.16 4.28
C GLY A 105 8.48 0.22 2.98
N LEU A 106 8.71 -0.95 2.38
CA LEU A 106 9.27 -1.09 1.03
C LEU A 106 8.24 -1.69 0.08
N ARG A 107 8.35 -1.35 -1.20
CA ARG A 107 7.49 -1.88 -2.25
C ARG A 107 8.27 -2.65 -3.29
N LEU A 108 7.75 -3.82 -3.66
CA LEU A 108 8.06 -4.56 -4.87
C LEU A 108 6.91 -4.43 -5.86
N ASN A 109 7.10 -3.60 -6.90
CA ASN A 109 6.14 -3.49 -7.99
C ASN A 109 6.57 -4.35 -9.17
N LEU A 110 6.08 -5.58 -9.22
CA LEU A 110 6.42 -6.60 -10.21
C LEU A 110 5.40 -6.69 -11.36
N ALA A 111 4.33 -5.88 -11.35
CA ALA A 111 3.34 -5.91 -12.42
C ALA A 111 3.96 -5.58 -13.78
N GLY A 112 3.80 -6.47 -14.76
CA GLY A 112 4.34 -6.33 -16.12
C GLY A 112 5.87 -6.53 -16.25
N ILE A 113 6.52 -7.14 -15.26
CA ILE A 113 7.92 -7.59 -15.31
C ILE A 113 8.05 -9.02 -14.80
N SER A 114 9.26 -9.57 -14.79
CA SER A 114 9.50 -10.91 -14.24
C SER A 114 9.05 -11.00 -12.78
N HIS A 115 8.43 -12.11 -12.42
CA HIS A 115 8.10 -12.49 -11.05
C HIS A 115 9.15 -13.42 -10.44
N ASP A 116 10.20 -13.76 -11.19
CA ASP A 116 11.44 -14.35 -10.68
C ASP A 116 12.36 -13.20 -10.24
N ILE A 117 12.70 -13.17 -8.96
CA ILE A 117 13.36 -12.05 -8.27
C ILE A 117 14.61 -12.52 -7.50
N PRO A 118 15.57 -13.18 -8.18
CA PRO A 118 16.72 -13.80 -7.51
C PRO A 118 17.57 -12.81 -6.72
N GLU A 119 17.63 -11.54 -7.12
CA GLU A 119 18.33 -10.48 -6.40
C GLU A 119 17.77 -10.27 -4.99
N TRP A 120 16.47 -10.47 -4.80
CA TRP A 120 15.82 -10.32 -3.51
C TRP A 120 16.01 -11.55 -2.60
N THR A 121 16.31 -12.72 -3.14
CA THR A 121 16.63 -13.90 -2.31
C THR A 121 17.96 -13.76 -1.58
N GLN A 122 18.82 -12.82 -1.98
CA GLN A 122 20.12 -12.52 -1.37
C GLN A 122 20.15 -11.17 -0.64
N ALA A 123 18.99 -10.53 -0.46
CA ALA A 123 18.87 -9.20 0.14
C ALA A 123 18.80 -9.24 1.69
N GLU A 124 19.50 -10.18 2.33
CA GLU A 124 19.46 -10.38 3.78
C GLU A 124 19.67 -9.09 4.60
N PRO A 125 20.60 -8.18 4.27
CA PRO A 125 20.76 -6.93 5.02
C PRO A 125 19.53 -6.03 4.96
N VAL A 126 18.82 -6.01 3.80
CA VAL A 126 17.58 -5.24 3.64
C VAL A 126 16.47 -5.87 4.49
N TRP A 127 16.30 -7.20 4.41
CA TRP A 127 15.29 -7.91 5.17
C TRP A 127 15.48 -7.76 6.68
N HIS A 128 16.72 -7.93 7.15
CA HIS A 128 17.06 -7.74 8.56
C HIS A 128 16.73 -6.31 9.04
N THR A 129 17.07 -5.31 8.25
CA THR A 129 16.78 -3.90 8.59
C THR A 129 15.27 -3.64 8.59
N MET A 130 14.52 -4.16 7.62
CA MET A 130 13.06 -4.05 7.61
C MET A 130 12.43 -4.63 8.86
N HIS A 131 12.91 -5.79 9.30
CA HIS A 131 12.45 -6.44 10.53
C HIS A 131 12.74 -5.56 11.76
N GLN A 132 13.96 -5.00 11.88
CA GLN A 132 14.32 -4.09 12.98
C GLN A 132 13.48 -2.81 13.00
N LEU A 133 13.14 -2.27 11.81
CA LEU A 133 12.34 -1.04 11.68
C LEU A 133 10.82 -1.30 11.76
N GLY A 134 10.39 -2.57 11.84
CA GLY A 134 8.97 -2.95 11.81
C GLY A 134 8.30 -2.63 10.46
N TRP A 135 9.04 -2.63 9.35
CA TRP A 135 8.52 -2.29 8.05
C TRP A 135 7.81 -3.45 7.37
N PRO A 136 6.57 -3.26 6.89
CA PRO A 136 5.95 -4.22 5.98
C PRO A 136 6.60 -4.17 4.60
N LEU A 137 6.54 -5.31 3.91
CA LEU A 137 6.79 -5.42 2.48
C LEU A 137 5.47 -5.26 1.72
N GLU A 138 5.39 -4.27 0.84
CA GLU A 138 4.27 -4.06 -0.05
C GLU A 138 4.53 -4.72 -1.41
N VAL A 139 3.61 -5.54 -1.88
CA VAL A 139 3.79 -6.34 -3.11
C VAL A 139 2.66 -6.08 -4.10
N HIS A 140 3.04 -5.76 -5.35
CA HIS A 140 2.14 -5.64 -6.49
C HIS A 140 2.59 -6.60 -7.61
N THR A 141 1.74 -7.53 -8.02
CA THR A 141 2.03 -8.52 -9.06
C THR A 141 1.06 -8.43 -10.23
N ASP A 142 1.32 -9.17 -11.30
CA ASP A 142 0.30 -9.48 -12.29
C ASP A 142 -0.75 -10.42 -11.72
N GLN A 143 -1.87 -10.54 -12.45
CA GLN A 143 -3.01 -11.35 -12.02
C GLN A 143 -2.60 -12.82 -11.86
N GLY A 144 -2.94 -13.41 -10.71
CA GLY A 144 -2.63 -14.80 -10.38
C GLY A 144 -1.16 -15.11 -10.08
N ALA A 145 -0.24 -14.14 -10.21
CA ALA A 145 1.20 -14.38 -10.05
C ALA A 145 1.70 -14.33 -8.60
N LEU A 146 0.87 -13.88 -7.66
CA LEU A 146 1.27 -13.66 -6.27
C LEU A 146 1.90 -14.89 -5.59
N PRO A 147 1.40 -16.14 -5.76
CA PRO A 147 2.00 -17.31 -5.11
C PRO A 147 3.46 -17.54 -5.48
N MET A 148 3.81 -17.30 -6.75
CA MET A 148 5.20 -17.43 -7.24
C MET A 148 6.13 -16.43 -6.57
N VAL A 149 5.67 -15.20 -6.36
CA VAL A 149 6.45 -14.16 -5.67
C VAL A 149 6.59 -14.48 -4.19
N LEU A 150 5.49 -14.85 -3.51
CA LEU A 150 5.51 -15.17 -2.08
C LEU A 150 6.44 -16.32 -1.73
N ALA A 151 6.63 -17.28 -2.64
CA ALA A 151 7.55 -18.40 -2.44
C ALA A 151 9.04 -17.99 -2.41
N GLN A 152 9.38 -16.78 -2.87
CA GLN A 152 10.74 -16.24 -2.94
C GLN A 152 11.03 -15.20 -1.84
N LEU A 153 10.01 -14.81 -1.07
CA LEU A 153 10.10 -13.77 -0.05
C LEU A 153 10.26 -14.35 1.36
N PRO A 154 10.92 -13.63 2.28
CA PRO A 154 10.97 -14.01 3.70
C PRO A 154 9.56 -14.21 4.27
N THR A 155 9.41 -15.21 5.14
CA THR A 155 8.11 -15.59 5.71
C THR A 155 7.75 -14.85 7.00
N ASP A 156 8.69 -14.11 7.59
CA ASP A 156 8.63 -13.44 8.89
C ASP A 156 8.43 -11.91 8.78
N ILE A 157 8.48 -11.34 7.58
CA ILE A 157 8.23 -9.90 7.35
C ILE A 157 6.73 -9.66 7.15
N PRO A 158 6.11 -8.67 7.86
CA PRO A 158 4.74 -8.27 7.61
C PRO A 158 4.51 -7.94 6.13
N LEU A 159 3.39 -8.39 5.59
CA LEU A 159 3.08 -8.25 4.17
C LEU A 159 1.87 -7.33 3.95
N VAL A 160 1.97 -6.48 2.94
CA VAL A 160 0.84 -5.74 2.37
C VAL A 160 0.72 -6.12 0.89
N VAL A 161 -0.45 -6.49 0.43
CA VAL A 161 -0.67 -6.72 -1.01
C VAL A 161 -1.51 -5.63 -1.61
N ASP A 162 -1.03 -5.08 -2.74
CA ASP A 162 -1.74 -4.06 -3.50
C ASP A 162 -2.93 -4.65 -4.26
N HIS A 163 -3.94 -3.80 -4.48
CA HIS A 163 -5.04 -4.06 -5.40
C HIS A 163 -5.68 -5.44 -5.20
N MET A 164 -6.05 -5.71 -3.92
CA MET A 164 -6.73 -6.95 -3.49
C MET A 164 -5.97 -8.24 -3.83
N GLY A 165 -4.64 -8.17 -4.08
CA GLY A 165 -3.80 -9.32 -4.43
C GLY A 165 -4.01 -9.86 -5.83
N LYS A 166 -4.88 -9.26 -6.65
CA LYS A 166 -5.19 -9.61 -8.05
C LYS A 166 -5.34 -11.13 -8.28
N PRO A 167 -6.22 -11.84 -7.57
CA PRO A 167 -6.51 -13.25 -7.85
C PRO A 167 -7.20 -13.41 -9.21
N ASN A 168 -7.21 -14.62 -9.77
CA ASN A 168 -7.99 -14.91 -10.98
C ASN A 168 -9.49 -14.98 -10.70
N GLU A 169 -9.87 -15.33 -9.47
CA GLU A 169 -11.27 -15.46 -9.06
C GLU A 169 -11.47 -15.02 -7.60
N ALA A 170 -12.66 -14.49 -7.29
CA ALA A 170 -13.03 -14.11 -5.92
C ALA A 170 -13.51 -15.33 -5.14
N ARG A 171 -12.62 -16.27 -4.84
CA ARG A 171 -12.90 -17.47 -4.03
C ARG A 171 -11.68 -17.91 -3.23
N ALA A 172 -11.87 -18.44 -2.02
CA ALA A 172 -10.81 -18.84 -1.11
C ALA A 172 -9.82 -19.88 -1.70
N MET A 173 -10.28 -20.70 -2.64
CA MET A 173 -9.46 -21.72 -3.33
C MET A 173 -8.65 -21.16 -4.52
N ASP A 174 -8.82 -19.90 -4.89
CA ASP A 174 -7.89 -19.26 -5.84
C ASP A 174 -6.47 -19.28 -5.26
N ALA A 175 -5.47 -19.56 -6.10
CA ALA A 175 -4.10 -19.76 -5.64
C ALA A 175 -3.53 -18.53 -4.91
N SER A 176 -3.83 -17.30 -5.39
CA SER A 176 -3.37 -16.07 -4.74
C SER A 176 -4.07 -15.87 -3.40
N MET A 177 -5.38 -16.11 -3.33
CA MET A 177 -6.12 -16.01 -2.09
C MET A 177 -5.65 -17.05 -1.07
N ALA A 178 -5.53 -18.32 -1.47
CA ALA A 178 -5.08 -19.39 -0.60
C ALA A 178 -3.67 -19.15 -0.04
N ALA A 179 -2.76 -18.63 -0.86
CA ALA A 179 -1.41 -18.29 -0.43
C ALA A 179 -1.41 -17.18 0.65
N LEU A 180 -2.22 -16.13 0.47
CA LEU A 180 -2.34 -15.05 1.46
C LEU A 180 -3.02 -15.51 2.74
N ILE A 181 -4.11 -16.27 2.65
CA ILE A 181 -4.81 -16.85 3.80
C ILE A 181 -3.86 -17.74 4.62
N SER A 182 -3.03 -18.54 3.94
CA SER A 182 -2.03 -19.36 4.59
C SER A 182 -0.97 -18.52 5.29
N ARG A 183 -0.43 -17.47 4.62
CA ARG A 183 0.58 -16.59 5.19
C ARG A 183 0.06 -15.81 6.40
N ALA A 184 -1.17 -15.34 6.36
CA ALA A 184 -1.80 -14.57 7.44
C ALA A 184 -1.92 -15.34 8.77
N LYS A 185 -1.78 -16.67 8.75
CA LYS A 185 -1.74 -17.50 9.97
C LYS A 185 -0.43 -17.37 10.74
N HIS A 186 0.63 -16.88 10.12
CA HIS A 186 1.98 -16.88 10.64
C HIS A 186 2.60 -15.49 10.80
N VAL A 187 2.19 -14.51 9.97
CA VAL A 187 2.73 -13.15 9.99
C VAL A 187 1.63 -12.14 9.67
N PRO A 188 1.68 -10.93 10.24
CA PRO A 188 0.73 -9.88 9.91
C PRO A 188 0.66 -9.67 8.39
N THR A 189 -0.52 -9.88 7.82
CA THR A 189 -0.76 -9.79 6.38
C THR A 189 -1.97 -8.91 6.12
N TYR A 190 -1.79 -7.92 5.26
CA TYR A 190 -2.81 -6.93 4.95
C TYR A 190 -3.14 -6.93 3.46
N VAL A 191 -4.39 -6.65 3.15
CA VAL A 191 -4.88 -6.50 1.78
C VAL A 191 -5.39 -5.09 1.57
N LYS A 192 -4.83 -4.37 0.58
CA LYS A 192 -5.35 -3.06 0.17
C LYS A 192 -6.56 -3.23 -0.72
N LEU A 193 -7.69 -2.77 -0.27
CA LEU A 193 -8.92 -2.59 -1.06
C LEU A 193 -8.72 -1.36 -1.94
N SER A 194 -8.12 -1.56 -3.10
CA SER A 194 -7.73 -0.50 -4.06
C SER A 194 -7.72 -1.05 -5.48
N GLY A 195 -7.66 -0.17 -6.47
CA GLY A 195 -7.44 -0.52 -7.86
C GLY A 195 -8.48 -1.50 -8.44
N ALA A 196 -9.77 -1.32 -8.14
CA ALA A 196 -10.85 -2.18 -8.64
C ALA A 196 -10.83 -2.38 -10.16
N TYR A 197 -10.39 -1.36 -10.89
CA TYR A 197 -10.23 -1.37 -12.35
C TYR A 197 -9.00 -2.17 -12.84
N ARG A 198 -8.15 -2.67 -11.93
CA ARG A 198 -6.95 -3.49 -12.25
C ARG A 198 -7.19 -4.99 -12.10
N LEU A 199 -8.40 -5.42 -11.73
CA LEU A 199 -8.70 -6.81 -11.33
C LEU A 199 -9.00 -7.76 -12.49
N GLY A 200 -8.78 -7.34 -13.75
CA GLY A 200 -8.95 -8.22 -14.93
C GLY A 200 -10.35 -8.81 -15.08
N GLY A 201 -11.39 -8.10 -14.62
CA GLY A 201 -12.77 -8.53 -14.70
C GLY A 201 -13.29 -9.26 -13.45
N VAL A 202 -12.46 -9.49 -12.45
CA VAL A 202 -12.93 -10.00 -11.13
C VAL A 202 -13.74 -8.90 -10.44
N ASP A 203 -14.94 -9.24 -9.96
CA ASP A 203 -15.81 -8.29 -9.27
C ASP A 203 -15.21 -7.84 -7.93
N ALA A 204 -14.90 -6.54 -7.83
CA ALA A 204 -14.23 -5.96 -6.67
C ALA A 204 -15.05 -6.09 -5.38
N ALA A 205 -16.38 -5.94 -5.46
CA ALA A 205 -17.25 -6.06 -4.29
C ALA A 205 -17.29 -7.48 -3.74
N SER A 206 -17.36 -8.47 -4.61
CA SER A 206 -17.30 -9.89 -4.22
C SER A 206 -15.93 -10.23 -3.63
N LEU A 207 -14.85 -9.75 -4.26
CA LEU A 207 -13.48 -10.00 -3.78
C LEU A 207 -13.24 -9.33 -2.41
N ALA A 208 -13.69 -8.10 -2.21
CA ALA A 208 -13.56 -7.41 -0.92
C ALA A 208 -14.33 -8.14 0.19
N ARG A 209 -15.56 -8.61 -0.09
CA ARG A 209 -16.33 -9.43 0.87
C ARG A 209 -15.64 -10.76 1.19
N MET A 210 -14.99 -11.40 0.19
CA MET A 210 -14.21 -12.61 0.44
C MET A 210 -13.01 -12.32 1.35
N TRP A 211 -12.26 -11.24 1.12
CA TRP A 211 -11.18 -10.84 2.01
C TRP A 211 -11.66 -10.51 3.42
N LEU A 212 -12.81 -9.82 3.55
CA LEU A 212 -13.43 -9.54 4.85
C LEU A 212 -13.80 -10.83 5.59
N HIS A 213 -14.33 -11.82 4.87
CA HIS A 213 -14.69 -13.12 5.43
C HIS A 213 -13.46 -13.92 5.86
N GLU A 214 -12.44 -14.02 5.00
CA GLU A 214 -11.29 -14.90 5.22
C GLU A 214 -10.26 -14.35 6.22
N LEU A 215 -10.02 -13.02 6.19
CA LEU A 215 -8.97 -12.39 7.01
C LEU A 215 -9.53 -11.50 8.13
N GLY A 216 -10.81 -11.17 8.06
CA GLY A 216 -11.45 -10.20 8.97
C GLY A 216 -11.07 -8.75 8.68
N PRO A 217 -11.80 -7.78 9.30
CA PRO A 217 -11.63 -6.36 9.02
C PRO A 217 -10.26 -5.82 9.48
N SER A 218 -9.59 -6.47 10.44
CA SER A 218 -8.29 -6.03 10.97
C SER A 218 -7.11 -6.23 10.01
N ALA A 219 -7.31 -6.97 8.92
CA ALA A 219 -6.32 -7.21 7.87
C ALA A 219 -6.58 -6.38 6.61
N LEU A 220 -7.58 -5.50 6.60
CA LEU A 220 -7.95 -4.72 5.42
C LEU A 220 -7.47 -3.28 5.54
N LEU A 221 -6.98 -2.75 4.44
CA LEU A 221 -6.62 -1.34 4.26
C LEU A 221 -7.39 -0.80 3.07
N TRP A 222 -7.57 0.52 3.00
CA TRP A 222 -8.09 1.17 1.81
C TRP A 222 -7.04 2.09 1.19
N GLY A 223 -7.00 2.16 -0.14
CA GLY A 223 -6.19 3.09 -0.88
C GLY A 223 -6.86 3.52 -2.17
N SER A 224 -6.75 4.79 -2.51
CA SER A 224 -7.34 5.35 -3.72
C SER A 224 -6.64 4.88 -5.01
N ASP A 225 -5.37 4.56 -4.94
CA ASP A 225 -4.49 4.41 -6.10
C ASP A 225 -4.44 5.67 -6.98
N TRP A 226 -4.80 6.85 -6.36
CA TRP A 226 -4.76 8.12 -7.09
C TRP A 226 -3.33 8.40 -7.63
N PRO A 227 -3.18 8.88 -8.85
CA PRO A 227 -4.21 9.35 -9.80
C PRO A 227 -4.73 8.25 -10.74
N CYS A 228 -4.71 6.99 -10.38
CA CYS A 228 -5.22 5.86 -11.17
C CYS A 228 -4.44 5.69 -12.49
N THR A 229 -3.11 5.79 -12.42
CA THR A 229 -2.19 5.79 -13.58
C THR A 229 -2.53 4.72 -14.61
N ASN A 230 -2.67 5.11 -15.88
CA ASN A 230 -3.18 4.35 -17.03
C ASN A 230 -4.69 4.02 -16.98
N HIS A 231 -5.42 4.52 -15.98
CA HIS A 231 -6.85 4.28 -15.78
C HIS A 231 -7.58 5.54 -15.29
N GLU A 232 -7.03 6.72 -15.53
CA GLU A 232 -7.45 8.01 -14.98
C GLU A 232 -8.91 8.35 -15.30
N GLN A 233 -9.44 7.79 -16.40
CA GLN A 233 -10.83 8.01 -16.85
C GLN A 233 -11.82 6.98 -16.27
N LEU A 234 -11.34 5.97 -15.54
CA LEU A 234 -12.19 4.85 -15.08
C LEU A 234 -12.71 5.03 -13.67
N ALA A 235 -12.13 5.92 -12.89
CA ALA A 235 -12.53 6.12 -11.49
C ALA A 235 -12.24 7.54 -11.03
N SER A 236 -13.13 8.09 -10.23
CA SER A 236 -12.89 9.32 -9.47
C SER A 236 -12.55 9.00 -8.00
N TYR A 237 -11.80 9.87 -7.34
CA TYR A 237 -11.44 9.69 -5.94
C TYR A 237 -12.68 9.53 -5.02
N PRO A 238 -13.75 10.36 -5.14
CA PRO A 238 -14.97 10.18 -4.36
C PRO A 238 -15.68 8.85 -4.61
N ASP A 239 -15.73 8.37 -5.86
CA ASP A 239 -16.38 7.09 -6.19
C ASP A 239 -15.62 5.91 -5.60
N LEU A 240 -14.27 5.93 -5.64
CA LEU A 240 -13.43 4.93 -5.02
C LEU A 240 -13.64 4.88 -3.50
N PHE A 241 -13.77 6.06 -2.87
CA PHE A 241 -14.02 6.16 -1.44
C PHE A 241 -15.42 5.63 -1.08
N THR A 242 -16.46 6.03 -1.82
CA THR A 242 -17.84 5.58 -1.59
C THR A 242 -18.00 4.06 -1.78
N SER A 243 -17.24 3.48 -2.72
CA SER A 243 -17.25 2.03 -2.95
C SER A 243 -16.81 1.23 -1.72
N LEU A 244 -15.94 1.76 -0.88
CA LEU A 244 -15.45 1.04 0.31
C LEU A 244 -16.59 0.65 1.26
N GLU A 245 -17.51 1.56 1.56
CA GLU A 245 -18.64 1.26 2.45
C GLU A 245 -19.52 0.14 1.89
N THR A 246 -19.72 0.13 0.57
CA THR A 246 -20.44 -0.95 -0.11
C THR A 246 -19.71 -2.30 -0.02
N TRP A 247 -18.37 -2.28 0.04
CA TRP A 247 -17.55 -3.49 0.07
C TRP A 247 -17.47 -4.12 1.47
N VAL A 248 -17.30 -3.29 2.51
CA VAL A 248 -17.00 -3.79 3.86
C VAL A 248 -18.12 -3.57 4.89
N GLY A 249 -19.12 -2.75 4.56
CA GLY A 249 -20.16 -2.32 5.51
C GLY A 249 -19.71 -1.15 6.39
N HIS A 250 -20.68 -0.35 6.81
CA HIS A 250 -20.46 0.85 7.63
C HIS A 250 -19.70 0.54 8.94
N GLU A 251 -19.97 -0.59 9.55
CA GLU A 251 -19.40 -1.05 10.82
C GLU A 251 -17.88 -1.27 10.76
N HIS A 252 -17.30 -1.48 9.58
CA HIS A 252 -15.86 -1.76 9.43
C HIS A 252 -15.06 -0.56 8.88
N ILE A 253 -15.72 0.55 8.52
CA ILE A 253 -15.07 1.72 7.92
C ILE A 253 -13.94 2.28 8.80
N ASP A 254 -14.20 2.49 10.10
CA ASP A 254 -13.19 3.01 11.01
C ASP A 254 -12.01 2.04 11.21
N GLN A 255 -12.28 0.73 11.19
CA GLN A 255 -11.23 -0.27 11.28
C GLN A 255 -10.29 -0.17 10.08
N VAL A 256 -10.85 -0.10 8.87
CA VAL A 256 -10.11 -0.10 7.59
C VAL A 256 -9.41 1.24 7.34
N LEU A 257 -10.10 2.37 7.60
CA LEU A 257 -9.58 3.72 7.29
C LEU A 257 -8.74 4.34 8.41
N SER A 258 -8.87 3.87 9.66
CA SER A 258 -8.21 4.52 10.79
C SER A 258 -7.35 3.55 11.60
N HIS A 259 -7.95 2.53 12.23
CA HIS A 259 -7.23 1.72 13.21
C HIS A 259 -6.09 0.90 12.56
N ASN A 260 -6.36 0.24 11.44
CA ASN A 260 -5.35 -0.58 10.76
C ASN A 260 -4.19 0.26 10.22
N PRO A 261 -4.43 1.34 9.43
CA PRO A 261 -3.33 2.13 8.91
C PRO A 261 -2.57 2.87 9.99
N GLN A 262 -3.21 3.32 11.08
CA GLN A 262 -2.50 3.93 12.20
C GLN A 262 -1.57 2.92 12.87
N ARG A 263 -2.05 1.70 13.14
CA ARG A 263 -1.21 0.64 13.69
C ARG A 263 -0.03 0.31 12.78
N LEU A 264 -0.24 0.27 11.45
CA LEU A 264 0.79 -0.17 10.51
C LEU A 264 1.81 0.93 10.20
N TYR A 265 1.40 2.20 10.08
CA TYR A 265 2.24 3.27 9.55
C TYR A 265 2.54 4.39 10.56
N TRP A 266 1.82 4.49 11.67
CA TRP A 266 1.99 5.54 12.68
C TRP A 266 2.35 5.03 14.08
N SER A 267 2.37 3.70 14.31
CA SER A 267 2.87 3.13 15.55
C SER A 267 4.40 3.04 15.52
N ASP A 268 5.02 3.15 16.69
CA ASP A 268 6.44 2.82 16.84
C ASP A 268 6.64 1.30 16.70
N ALA A 269 7.80 0.88 16.21
CA ALA A 269 8.14 -0.52 15.91
C ALA A 269 7.93 -1.50 17.10
N ALA A 270 7.88 -0.99 18.33
CA ALA A 270 7.61 -1.79 19.53
C ALA A 270 6.13 -2.19 19.71
N SER A 271 5.22 -1.75 18.84
CA SER A 271 3.75 -1.93 18.97
C SER A 271 3.17 -2.90 17.94
N LEU A 272 3.97 -3.47 17.06
CA LEU A 272 3.62 -4.46 16.06
C LEU A 272 4.02 -5.86 16.53
#